data_e2071f8ded9676bb92e5306cbeca934b
#
_entry.id   e2071f8ded9676bb92e5306cbeca934b
#
_cell.length_a   1.000
_cell.length_b   1.000
_cell.length_c   1.000
_cell.angle_alpha   90.00
_cell.angle_beta   90.00
_cell.angle_gamma   90.00
#
_symmetry.space_group_name_H-M   'P 1'
#
loop_
_entity.id
_entity.type
_entity.pdbx_description
1 polymer ?
#
loop_
_entity_poly.entity_id
_entity_poly.type
_entity_poly.pdbx_seq_one_letter_code
_entity_poly.pdbx_strand_id
1 'polypeptide(L)'
;MMALLVAGLFAVSVDGFCWGQKGHDVTCAVAQRHLTRKAARKIDEILDGKTIVYWANWMDNASHTPEYRYTSSWHYRNTDEGETFSGATLNENGDVVRAVNEQIAALKSGKLDKEEQALSLKFLVHLMGDLHCPMHMGHRSDRGGNRWQVQFFNNGTNLHSIWDTGIIESAHKWTYSEWAEQIDTNPRAENRKMAEGTPESWGEETYGICRTIYASTPVGSKLSYDYVGEWTGTVEVQLLRGGLRLAAVLNDIFG
;
A
#
# COMPACT_ATOMS: atom_id res chain seq x y z
N MET A 1 37.40 -5.91 41.10
CA MET A 1 35.96 -5.88 40.80
C MET A 1 35.79 -5.18 39.46
N MET A 2 35.64 -5.94 38.37
CA MET A 2 35.35 -5.40 37.03
C MET A 2 33.82 -5.37 36.84
N ALA A 3 33.25 -4.21 36.67
CA ALA A 3 31.82 -4.07 36.36
C ALA A 3 31.63 -4.30 34.86
N LEU A 4 30.91 -5.36 34.48
CA LEU A 4 30.41 -5.58 33.13
C LEU A 4 29.26 -4.60 32.86
N LEU A 5 29.48 -3.64 31.98
CA LEU A 5 28.40 -2.87 31.38
C LEU A 5 27.72 -3.74 30.33
N VAL A 6 26.52 -4.22 30.61
CA VAL A 6 25.63 -4.82 29.63
C VAL A 6 24.93 -3.66 28.89
N ALA A 7 25.42 -3.35 27.70
CA ALA A 7 24.72 -2.45 26.79
C ALA A 7 23.50 -3.19 26.23
N GLY A 8 22.32 -2.91 26.79
CA GLY A 8 21.06 -3.35 26.21
C GLY A 8 20.84 -2.67 24.86
N LEU A 9 20.96 -3.42 23.77
CA LEU A 9 20.43 -3.00 22.47
C LEU A 9 18.90 -2.95 22.60
N PHE A 10 18.36 -1.77 22.76
CA PHE A 10 16.95 -1.53 22.47
C PHE A 10 16.79 -1.61 20.95
N ALA A 11 16.33 -2.78 20.46
CA ALA A 11 15.76 -2.86 19.14
C ALA A 11 14.51 -1.97 19.13
N VAL A 12 14.62 -0.80 18.54
CA VAL A 12 13.45 0.00 18.16
C VAL A 12 12.71 -0.85 17.14
N SER A 13 11.62 -1.47 17.54
CA SER A 13 10.68 -2.06 16.60
C SER A 13 10.10 -0.91 15.80
N VAL A 14 10.62 -0.70 14.61
CA VAL A 14 9.93 0.09 13.60
C VAL A 14 8.72 -0.75 13.25
N ASP A 15 7.55 -0.35 13.76
CA ASP A 15 6.29 -0.95 13.33
C ASP A 15 6.22 -0.78 11.82
N GLY A 16 6.19 -1.90 11.09
CA GLY A 16 6.15 -1.92 9.63
C GLY A 16 4.82 -1.35 9.16
N PHE A 17 4.89 -0.29 8.40
CA PHE A 17 3.76 0.38 7.80
C PHE A 17 3.85 0.25 6.28
N CYS A 18 2.76 -0.18 5.65
CA CYS A 18 2.39 0.02 4.25
C CYS A 18 3.45 -0.35 3.20
N TRP A 19 3.07 -0.38 1.94
CA TRP A 19 4.11 -0.19 0.93
C TRP A 19 5.11 0.84 1.45
N GLY A 20 6.37 0.49 1.61
CA GLY A 20 7.39 1.47 2.00
C GLY A 20 7.29 2.72 1.12
N GLN A 21 7.85 3.82 1.56
CA GLN A 21 7.70 5.14 0.91
C GLN A 21 7.81 5.07 -0.61
N LYS A 22 8.76 4.28 -1.13
CA LYS A 22 8.94 4.12 -2.58
C LYS A 22 7.74 3.48 -3.27
N GLY A 23 7.09 2.50 -2.66
CA GLY A 23 5.93 1.82 -3.24
C GLY A 23 4.73 2.77 -3.39
N HIS A 24 4.43 3.58 -2.37
CA HIS A 24 3.41 4.62 -2.47
C HIS A 24 3.75 5.67 -3.52
N ASP A 25 5.00 6.12 -3.56
CA ASP A 25 5.45 7.09 -4.56
C ASP A 25 5.29 6.54 -5.98
N VAL A 26 5.65 5.27 -6.23
CA VAL A 26 5.48 4.59 -7.53
C VAL A 26 4.01 4.50 -7.91
N THR A 27 3.14 4.04 -6.98
CA THR A 27 1.70 3.93 -7.21
C THR A 27 1.11 5.29 -7.62
N CYS A 28 1.46 6.35 -6.89
CA CYS A 28 1.00 7.70 -7.21
C CYS A 28 1.59 8.25 -8.51
N ALA A 29 2.87 7.95 -8.81
CA ALA A 29 3.50 8.37 -10.05
C ALA A 29 2.86 7.71 -11.28
N VAL A 30 2.54 6.41 -11.20
CA VAL A 30 1.74 5.73 -12.23
C VAL A 30 0.38 6.40 -12.38
N ALA A 31 -0.35 6.64 -11.27
CA ALA A 31 -1.66 7.29 -11.33
C ALA A 31 -1.59 8.65 -12.01
N GLN A 32 -0.59 9.46 -11.67
CA GLN A 32 -0.41 10.81 -12.23
C GLN A 32 -0.26 10.80 -13.77
N ARG A 33 0.36 9.77 -14.34
CA ARG A 33 0.55 9.59 -15.79
C ARG A 33 -0.78 9.30 -16.53
N HIS A 34 -1.78 8.79 -15.82
CA HIS A 34 -3.08 8.38 -16.36
C HIS A 34 -4.24 9.33 -16.02
N LEU A 35 -3.98 10.42 -15.33
CA LEU A 35 -5.00 11.45 -15.05
C LEU A 35 -5.43 12.15 -16.33
N THR A 36 -6.75 12.40 -16.44
CA THR A 36 -7.26 13.35 -17.44
C THR A 36 -6.78 14.76 -17.12
N ARG A 37 -6.70 15.62 -18.13
CA ARG A 37 -6.32 17.03 -17.93
C ARG A 37 -7.25 17.77 -16.94
N LYS A 38 -8.53 17.36 -16.90
CA LYS A 38 -9.52 17.97 -16.01
C LYS A 38 -9.29 17.51 -14.57
N ALA A 39 -9.14 16.19 -14.35
CA ALA A 39 -8.83 15.64 -13.04
C ALA A 39 -7.50 16.20 -12.49
N ALA A 40 -6.44 16.22 -13.30
CA ALA A 40 -5.14 16.75 -12.89
C ALA A 40 -5.22 18.20 -12.41
N ARG A 41 -5.92 19.08 -13.15
CA ARG A 41 -6.13 20.48 -12.75
C ARG A 41 -6.92 20.60 -11.45
N LYS A 42 -7.99 19.78 -11.30
CA LYS A 42 -8.82 19.83 -10.08
C LYS A 42 -8.06 19.34 -8.85
N ILE A 43 -7.25 18.31 -8.99
CA ILE A 43 -6.37 17.80 -7.93
C ILE A 43 -5.31 18.85 -7.55
N ASP A 44 -4.70 19.52 -8.53
CA ASP A 44 -3.73 20.60 -8.31
C ASP A 44 -4.35 21.77 -7.52
N GLU A 45 -5.59 22.18 -7.86
CA GLU A 45 -6.35 23.18 -7.11
C GLU A 45 -6.63 22.77 -5.67
N ILE A 46 -7.01 21.50 -5.43
CA ILE A 46 -7.34 20.97 -4.10
C ILE A 46 -6.07 20.86 -3.24
N LEU A 47 -4.95 20.45 -3.83
CA LEU A 47 -3.69 20.21 -3.12
C LEU A 47 -2.72 21.39 -3.14
N ASP A 48 -3.18 22.59 -3.50
CA ASP A 48 -2.39 23.83 -3.54
C ASP A 48 -1.08 23.69 -4.32
N GLY A 49 -1.15 23.11 -5.52
CA GLY A 49 -0.01 22.91 -6.42
C GLY A 49 0.94 21.77 -6.01
N LYS A 50 0.61 20.99 -4.99
CA LYS A 50 1.37 19.78 -4.64
C LYS A 50 0.81 18.56 -5.36
N THR A 51 1.72 17.70 -5.83
CA THR A 51 1.33 16.46 -6.53
C THR A 51 0.75 15.42 -5.56
N ILE A 52 0.03 14.43 -6.09
CA ILE A 52 -0.40 13.27 -5.30
C ILE A 52 0.80 12.47 -4.79
N VAL A 53 1.93 12.44 -5.50
CA VAL A 53 3.18 11.82 -5.04
C VAL A 53 3.72 12.51 -3.78
N TYR A 54 3.65 13.85 -3.70
CA TYR A 54 4.08 14.57 -2.51
C TYR A 54 3.32 14.13 -1.25
N TRP A 55 2.06 13.74 -1.40
CA TRP A 55 1.18 13.33 -0.29
C TRP A 55 1.10 11.81 -0.09
N ALA A 56 1.75 11.03 -0.95
CA ALA A 56 1.65 9.57 -0.98
C ALA A 56 1.91 8.89 0.37
N ASN A 57 2.86 9.40 1.14
CA ASN A 57 3.30 8.83 2.43
C ASN A 57 2.80 9.63 3.66
N TRP A 58 1.96 10.65 3.44
CA TRP A 58 1.53 11.52 4.54
C TRP A 58 0.73 10.76 5.60
N MET A 59 -0.14 9.84 5.19
CA MET A 59 -1.07 9.15 6.08
C MET A 59 -0.35 8.25 7.09
N ASP A 60 0.76 7.62 6.73
CA ASP A 60 1.58 6.83 7.65
C ASP A 60 2.01 7.63 8.87
N ASN A 61 2.56 8.82 8.64
CA ASN A 61 2.97 9.69 9.72
C ASN A 61 1.76 10.26 10.48
N ALA A 62 0.70 10.63 9.77
CA ALA A 62 -0.50 11.21 10.36
C ALA A 62 -1.20 10.24 11.32
N SER A 63 -1.33 8.96 10.97
CA SER A 63 -1.98 7.92 11.78
C SER A 63 -1.37 7.73 13.19
N HIS A 64 -0.13 8.21 13.39
CA HIS A 64 0.54 8.20 14.70
C HIS A 64 0.24 9.43 15.55
N THR A 65 -0.35 10.47 14.98
CA THR A 65 -0.72 11.67 15.73
C THR A 65 -2.05 11.47 16.45
N PRO A 66 -2.30 12.16 17.58
CA PRO A 66 -3.59 12.06 18.26
C PRO A 66 -4.80 12.40 17.38
N GLU A 67 -4.63 13.31 16.43
CA GLU A 67 -5.67 13.79 15.52
C GLU A 67 -6.15 12.72 14.54
N TYR A 68 -5.22 11.90 14.00
CA TYR A 68 -5.54 10.91 12.97
C TYR A 68 -5.38 9.46 13.44
N ARG A 69 -5.15 9.21 14.73
CA ARG A 69 -4.98 7.86 15.28
C ARG A 69 -6.16 6.93 14.98
N TYR A 70 -7.35 7.48 14.78
CA TYR A 70 -8.54 6.71 14.40
C TYR A 70 -8.40 6.03 13.03
N THR A 71 -7.48 6.47 12.19
CA THR A 71 -7.23 5.90 10.86
C THR A 71 -6.25 4.72 10.87
N SER A 72 -5.65 4.38 12.01
CA SER A 72 -4.60 3.36 12.09
C SER A 72 -5.03 1.96 11.62
N SER A 73 -6.32 1.62 11.70
CA SER A 73 -6.84 0.37 11.18
C SER A 73 -7.22 0.43 9.69
N TRP A 74 -7.22 1.61 9.07
CA TRP A 74 -7.64 1.80 7.70
C TRP A 74 -6.62 1.29 6.68
N HIS A 75 -5.38 1.06 7.10
CA HIS A 75 -4.29 0.63 6.22
C HIS A 75 -4.39 -0.83 5.76
N TYR A 76 -5.22 -1.67 6.39
CA TYR A 76 -5.25 -3.11 6.13
C TYR A 76 -6.64 -3.72 6.33
N ARG A 77 -6.86 -4.90 5.71
CA ARG A 77 -7.95 -5.82 6.05
C ARG A 77 -7.37 -7.21 6.30
N ASN A 78 -7.01 -7.50 7.54
CA ASN A 78 -6.44 -8.78 7.91
C ASN A 78 -7.49 -9.89 7.84
N THR A 79 -7.13 -11.01 7.17
CA THR A 79 -7.99 -12.16 6.93
C THR A 79 -7.26 -13.42 7.35
N ASP A 80 -7.72 -14.09 8.42
CA ASP A 80 -7.03 -15.26 8.96
C ASP A 80 -7.16 -16.49 8.04
N GLU A 81 -6.27 -17.48 8.27
CA GLU A 81 -6.30 -18.74 7.53
C GLU A 81 -7.67 -19.42 7.68
N GLY A 82 -8.23 -19.87 6.58
CA GLY A 82 -9.56 -20.51 6.53
C GLY A 82 -10.73 -19.54 6.41
N GLU A 83 -10.52 -18.24 6.56
CA GLU A 83 -11.53 -17.21 6.24
C GLU A 83 -11.53 -16.91 4.72
N THR A 84 -12.70 -16.51 4.20
CA THR A 84 -12.77 -15.84 2.89
C THR A 84 -12.58 -14.34 3.09
N PHE A 85 -12.09 -13.63 2.10
CA PHE A 85 -11.92 -12.17 2.19
C PHE A 85 -13.23 -11.45 2.50
N SER A 86 -14.33 -11.85 1.83
CA SER A 86 -15.67 -11.29 2.04
C SER A 86 -16.29 -11.69 3.39
N GLY A 87 -15.85 -12.80 3.98
CA GLY A 87 -16.33 -13.30 5.28
C GLY A 87 -15.41 -12.96 6.46
N ALA A 88 -14.33 -12.20 6.22
CA ALA A 88 -13.39 -11.81 7.26
C ALA A 88 -14.08 -10.97 8.36
N THR A 89 -13.67 -11.18 9.60
CA THR A 89 -14.11 -10.32 10.71
C THR A 89 -13.56 -8.92 10.54
N LEU A 90 -14.41 -7.95 10.25
CA LEU A 90 -14.02 -6.57 10.00
C LEU A 90 -13.67 -5.84 11.30
N ASN A 91 -12.74 -4.88 11.19
CA ASN A 91 -12.42 -3.98 12.29
C ASN A 91 -13.57 -2.97 12.48
N GLU A 92 -14.02 -2.78 13.72
CA GLU A 92 -15.11 -1.84 14.04
C GLU A 92 -14.78 -0.41 13.64
N ASN A 93 -13.49 -0.02 13.73
CA ASN A 93 -13.00 1.31 13.33
C ASN A 93 -12.77 1.46 11.82
N GLY A 94 -13.10 0.45 11.03
CA GLY A 94 -12.90 0.42 9.59
C GLY A 94 -11.64 -0.35 9.19
N ASP A 95 -11.54 -0.60 7.89
CA ASP A 95 -10.42 -1.26 7.22
C ASP A 95 -10.15 -0.58 5.87
N VAL A 96 -9.12 -0.99 5.15
CA VAL A 96 -8.69 -0.34 3.91
C VAL A 96 -9.79 -0.29 2.84
N VAL A 97 -10.57 -1.35 2.67
CA VAL A 97 -11.64 -1.39 1.65
C VAL A 97 -12.77 -0.43 2.00
N ARG A 98 -13.20 -0.47 3.27
CA ARG A 98 -14.22 0.45 3.77
C ARG A 98 -13.74 1.90 3.66
N ALA A 99 -12.52 2.19 4.07
CA ALA A 99 -11.96 3.54 4.03
C ALA A 99 -11.86 4.06 2.59
N VAL A 100 -11.38 3.26 1.64
CA VAL A 100 -11.34 3.63 0.22
C VAL A 100 -12.74 3.99 -0.30
N ASN A 101 -13.75 3.15 -0.03
CA ASN A 101 -15.13 3.42 -0.45
C ASN A 101 -15.69 4.70 0.17
N GLU A 102 -15.44 4.93 1.46
CA GLU A 102 -15.88 6.13 2.16
C GLU A 102 -15.25 7.40 1.58
N GLN A 103 -13.93 7.38 1.26
CA GLN A 103 -13.27 8.53 0.64
C GLN A 103 -13.78 8.78 -0.79
N ILE A 104 -14.00 7.74 -1.59
CA ILE A 104 -14.61 7.86 -2.92
C ILE A 104 -16.00 8.51 -2.83
N ALA A 105 -16.85 8.00 -1.93
CA ALA A 105 -18.20 8.53 -1.74
C ALA A 105 -18.19 9.98 -1.25
N ALA A 106 -17.31 10.32 -0.32
CA ALA A 106 -17.15 11.66 0.22
C ALA A 106 -16.76 12.66 -0.88
N LEU A 107 -15.73 12.34 -1.67
CA LEU A 107 -15.26 13.18 -2.77
C LEU A 107 -16.33 13.33 -3.88
N LYS A 108 -17.10 12.29 -4.19
CA LYS A 108 -18.20 12.32 -5.16
C LYS A 108 -19.42 13.11 -4.67
N SER A 109 -19.58 13.28 -3.37
CA SER A 109 -20.77 13.92 -2.79
C SER A 109 -20.96 15.37 -3.22
N GLY A 110 -19.87 16.07 -3.58
CA GLY A 110 -19.85 17.50 -3.87
C GLY A 110 -20.15 18.41 -2.66
N LYS A 111 -20.15 17.85 -1.45
CA LYS A 111 -20.53 18.56 -0.21
C LYS A 111 -19.33 19.01 0.61
N LEU A 112 -18.14 18.48 0.33
CA LEU A 112 -16.91 18.78 1.06
C LEU A 112 -16.41 20.18 0.68
N ASP A 113 -15.94 20.93 1.67
CA ASP A 113 -15.15 22.12 1.42
C ASP A 113 -13.74 21.75 0.88
N LYS A 114 -12.90 22.74 0.61
CA LYS A 114 -11.57 22.49 0.01
C LYS A 114 -10.64 21.73 0.96
N GLU A 115 -10.68 22.02 2.26
CA GLU A 115 -9.81 21.38 3.25
C GLU A 115 -10.22 19.91 3.45
N GLU A 116 -11.52 19.66 3.53
CA GLU A 116 -12.09 18.31 3.62
C GLU A 116 -11.80 17.50 2.33
N GLN A 117 -11.90 18.13 1.14
CA GLN A 117 -11.50 17.48 -0.12
C GLN A 117 -10.02 17.12 -0.12
N ALA A 118 -9.14 18.02 0.33
CA ALA A 118 -7.71 17.78 0.40
C ALA A 118 -7.38 16.65 1.37
N LEU A 119 -8.02 16.59 2.54
CA LEU A 119 -7.84 15.53 3.52
C LEU A 119 -8.30 14.18 2.96
N SER A 120 -9.52 14.12 2.41
CA SER A 120 -10.09 12.91 1.82
C SER A 120 -9.23 12.40 0.64
N LEU A 121 -8.71 13.31 -0.19
CA LEU A 121 -7.81 12.96 -1.29
C LEU A 121 -6.47 12.40 -0.79
N LYS A 122 -5.87 12.95 0.25
CA LYS A 122 -4.64 12.43 0.86
C LYS A 122 -4.84 11.01 1.40
N PHE A 123 -5.96 10.74 2.08
CA PHE A 123 -6.31 9.39 2.50
C PHE A 123 -6.45 8.44 1.32
N LEU A 124 -7.26 8.80 0.32
CA LEU A 124 -7.51 7.95 -0.84
C LEU A 124 -6.23 7.59 -1.59
N VAL A 125 -5.35 8.56 -1.81
CA VAL A 125 -4.07 8.38 -2.51
C VAL A 125 -3.20 7.33 -1.82
N HIS A 126 -3.09 7.38 -0.50
CA HIS A 126 -2.33 6.42 0.29
C HIS A 126 -2.99 5.03 0.33
N LEU A 127 -4.27 5.00 0.70
CA LEU A 127 -5.04 3.75 0.86
C LEU A 127 -5.13 2.92 -0.42
N MET A 128 -5.07 3.54 -1.58
CA MET A 128 -5.02 2.81 -2.85
C MET A 128 -3.69 2.06 -3.04
N GLY A 129 -2.60 2.55 -2.48
CA GLY A 129 -1.35 1.80 -2.37
C GLY A 129 -1.51 0.59 -1.45
N ASP A 130 -2.00 0.83 -0.23
CA ASP A 130 -2.20 -0.21 0.79
C ASP A 130 -3.09 -1.36 0.33
N LEU A 131 -4.20 -1.04 -0.35
CA LEU A 131 -5.13 -2.02 -0.89
C LEU A 131 -4.46 -3.00 -1.87
N HIS A 132 -3.33 -2.59 -2.48
CA HIS A 132 -2.57 -3.41 -3.43
C HIS A 132 -1.30 -4.02 -2.83
N CYS A 133 -1.01 -3.77 -1.54
CA CYS A 133 0.07 -4.44 -0.83
C CYS A 133 -0.41 -5.79 -0.27
N PRO A 134 0.16 -6.94 -0.71
CA PRO A 134 -0.35 -8.24 -0.28
C PRO A 134 -0.38 -8.45 1.22
N MET A 135 0.64 -7.97 1.96
CA MET A 135 0.71 -8.22 3.40
C MET A 135 -0.28 -7.39 4.21
N HIS A 136 -0.93 -6.38 3.60
CA HIS A 136 -2.06 -5.67 4.19
C HIS A 136 -3.36 -6.49 4.22
N MET A 137 -3.38 -7.64 3.52
CA MET A 137 -4.45 -8.64 3.57
C MET A 137 -4.04 -9.86 4.40
N GLY A 138 -2.90 -9.77 5.13
CA GLY A 138 -2.31 -10.88 5.88
C GLY A 138 -3.11 -11.32 7.10
N HIS A 139 -2.61 -12.32 7.82
CA HIS A 139 -3.32 -12.90 8.95
C HIS A 139 -3.40 -11.92 10.13
N ARG A 140 -4.56 -11.84 10.77
CA ARG A 140 -4.77 -11.03 11.99
C ARG A 140 -3.93 -11.56 13.16
N SER A 141 -3.82 -12.88 13.26
CA SER A 141 -3.08 -13.60 14.31
C SER A 141 -1.60 -13.23 14.36
N ASP A 142 -0.99 -12.87 13.22
CA ASP A 142 0.40 -12.47 13.10
C ASP A 142 0.60 -10.98 12.75
N ARG A 143 -0.47 -10.18 12.78
CA ARG A 143 -0.48 -8.75 12.42
C ARG A 143 -0.04 -8.51 10.98
N GLY A 144 -0.62 -9.24 10.02
CA GLY A 144 -0.30 -9.08 8.62
C GLY A 144 1.15 -9.45 8.28
N GLY A 145 1.70 -10.49 8.89
CA GLY A 145 3.09 -10.93 8.66
C GLY A 145 4.15 -10.22 9.50
N ASN A 146 3.78 -9.22 10.34
CA ASN A 146 4.75 -8.56 11.23
C ASN A 146 5.35 -9.50 12.28
N ARG A 147 4.61 -10.56 12.66
CA ARG A 147 5.10 -11.61 13.55
C ARG A 147 5.63 -12.86 12.82
N TRP A 148 5.55 -12.88 11.48
CA TRP A 148 6.06 -13.95 10.63
C TRP A 148 7.55 -13.74 10.38
N GLN A 149 8.39 -14.25 11.30
CA GLN A 149 9.83 -13.99 11.31
C GLN A 149 10.55 -14.80 10.23
N VAL A 150 11.41 -14.13 9.48
CA VAL A 150 12.25 -14.69 8.42
C VAL A 150 13.62 -14.01 8.44
N GLN A 151 14.54 -14.48 7.58
CA GLN A 151 15.79 -13.78 7.31
C GLN A 151 15.79 -13.27 5.86
N PHE A 152 16.23 -12.05 5.65
CA PHE A 152 16.39 -11.46 4.33
C PHE A 152 17.83 -10.96 4.17
N PHE A 153 18.56 -11.56 3.20
CA PHE A 153 20.00 -11.35 3.05
C PHE A 153 20.77 -11.52 4.36
N ASN A 154 20.50 -12.62 5.09
CA ASN A 154 21.06 -12.97 6.40
C ASN A 154 20.71 -12.04 7.57
N ASN A 155 19.88 -11.03 7.38
CA ASN A 155 19.37 -10.17 8.45
C ASN A 155 18.00 -10.66 8.91
N GLY A 156 17.79 -10.72 10.22
CA GLY A 156 16.49 -11.04 10.79
C GLY A 156 15.48 -9.92 10.50
N THR A 157 14.28 -10.31 10.04
CA THR A 157 13.18 -9.39 9.72
C THR A 157 11.87 -10.16 9.76
N ASN A 158 10.79 -9.56 9.27
CA ASN A 158 9.48 -10.17 9.14
C ASN A 158 8.97 -10.11 7.69
N LEU A 159 8.01 -10.95 7.38
CA LEU A 159 7.47 -11.08 6.02
C LEU A 159 6.79 -9.78 5.54
N HIS A 160 6.11 -9.05 6.43
CA HIS A 160 5.50 -7.77 6.13
C HIS A 160 6.53 -6.77 5.59
N SER A 161 7.61 -6.53 6.33
CA SER A 161 8.67 -5.57 5.93
C SER A 161 9.36 -5.94 4.61
N ILE A 162 9.44 -7.24 4.27
CA ILE A 162 10.00 -7.67 2.98
C ILE A 162 9.07 -7.24 1.84
N TRP A 163 7.78 -7.38 2.00
CA TRP A 163 6.80 -7.03 0.98
C TRP A 163 6.59 -5.52 0.87
N ASP A 164 6.62 -4.81 1.98
CA ASP A 164 6.50 -3.36 1.95
C ASP A 164 7.68 -2.66 1.30
N THR A 165 8.89 -3.15 1.58
CA THR A 165 10.11 -2.42 1.24
C THR A 165 11.19 -3.30 0.62
N GLY A 166 11.42 -4.47 1.21
CA GLY A 166 12.58 -5.31 0.93
C GLY A 166 12.74 -5.69 -0.53
N ILE A 167 11.65 -6.15 -1.17
CA ILE A 167 11.69 -6.57 -2.59
C ILE A 167 11.91 -5.37 -3.49
N ILE A 168 11.16 -4.27 -3.29
CA ILE A 168 11.27 -3.05 -4.11
C ILE A 168 12.69 -2.50 -4.08
N GLU A 169 13.30 -2.40 -2.90
CA GLU A 169 14.65 -1.84 -2.74
C GLU A 169 15.75 -2.79 -3.22
N SER A 170 15.46 -4.09 -3.31
CA SER A 170 16.43 -5.10 -3.75
C SER A 170 16.36 -5.42 -5.24
N ALA A 171 15.17 -5.32 -5.84
CA ALA A 171 14.93 -5.67 -7.24
C ALA A 171 15.66 -4.70 -8.19
N HIS A 172 15.45 -3.41 -7.98
CA HIS A 172 16.02 -2.37 -8.83
C HIS A 172 16.48 -1.17 -8.01
N LYS A 173 17.59 -0.53 -8.43
CA LYS A 173 18.09 0.72 -7.84
C LYS A 173 17.45 1.96 -8.45
N TRP A 174 16.27 1.81 -8.99
CA TRP A 174 15.52 2.88 -9.62
C TRP A 174 14.92 3.86 -8.60
N THR A 175 14.79 5.09 -9.00
CA THR A 175 13.94 6.07 -8.35
C THR A 175 12.46 5.69 -8.53
N TYR A 176 11.55 6.26 -7.76
CA TYR A 176 10.12 5.99 -7.94
C TYR A 176 9.61 6.35 -9.35
N SER A 177 10.19 7.39 -9.96
CA SER A 177 9.80 7.81 -11.31
C SER A 177 10.29 6.84 -12.38
N GLU A 178 11.51 6.30 -12.23
CA GLU A 178 12.01 5.23 -13.11
C GLU A 178 11.19 3.96 -12.94
N TRP A 179 10.86 3.57 -11.71
CA TRP A 179 9.94 2.47 -11.46
C TRP A 179 8.62 2.65 -12.21
N ALA A 180 7.96 3.80 -12.04
CA ALA A 180 6.69 4.09 -12.68
C ALA A 180 6.79 4.06 -14.21
N GLU A 181 7.91 4.51 -14.78
CA GLU A 181 8.14 4.47 -16.22
C GLU A 181 8.35 3.05 -16.73
N GLN A 182 9.14 2.24 -16.03
CA GLN A 182 9.50 0.90 -16.48
C GLN A 182 8.35 -0.11 -16.36
N ILE A 183 7.48 0.01 -15.35
CA ILE A 183 6.35 -0.91 -15.18
C ILE A 183 5.10 -0.50 -16.00
N ASP A 184 4.97 0.76 -16.41
CA ASP A 184 3.81 1.29 -17.14
C ASP A 184 4.06 1.28 -18.67
N THR A 185 4.30 0.08 -19.19
CA THR A 185 4.63 -0.14 -20.62
C THR A 185 3.52 -0.81 -21.42
N ASN A 186 2.43 -1.20 -20.79
CA ASN A 186 1.33 -1.90 -21.43
C ASN A 186 0.55 -1.01 -22.41
N PRO A 187 -0.08 -1.62 -23.44
CA PRO A 187 -1.04 -0.92 -24.30
C PRO A 187 -2.21 -0.35 -23.47
N ARG A 188 -2.75 0.80 -23.89
CA ARG A 188 -3.87 1.45 -23.18
C ARG A 188 -5.09 0.56 -22.94
N ALA A 189 -5.35 -0.38 -23.85
CA ALA A 189 -6.49 -1.30 -23.70
C ALA A 189 -6.29 -2.27 -22.53
N GLU A 190 -5.06 -2.72 -22.33
CA GLU A 190 -4.67 -3.58 -21.21
C GLU A 190 -4.72 -2.82 -19.90
N ASN A 191 -4.13 -1.62 -19.83
CA ASN A 191 -4.21 -0.78 -18.65
C ASN A 191 -5.66 -0.47 -18.23
N ARG A 192 -6.57 -0.25 -19.20
CA ARG A 192 -8.00 -0.09 -18.89
C ARG A 192 -8.60 -1.33 -18.25
N LYS A 193 -8.29 -2.52 -18.80
CA LYS A 193 -8.76 -3.78 -18.22
C LYS A 193 -8.19 -4.03 -16.81
N MET A 194 -6.93 -3.69 -16.56
CA MET A 194 -6.31 -3.79 -15.24
C MET A 194 -6.95 -2.86 -14.22
N ALA A 195 -7.51 -1.73 -14.67
CA ALA A 195 -8.17 -0.75 -13.80
C ALA A 195 -9.63 -1.10 -13.46
N GLU A 196 -10.22 -2.12 -14.11
CA GLU A 196 -11.61 -2.54 -13.85
C GLU A 196 -11.78 -3.13 -12.44
N GLY A 197 -13.01 -3.08 -11.92
CA GLY A 197 -13.39 -3.67 -10.65
C GLY A 197 -13.82 -2.64 -9.60
N THR A 198 -13.87 -3.11 -8.36
CA THR A 198 -14.26 -2.34 -7.17
C THR A 198 -13.22 -2.54 -6.07
N PRO A 199 -13.16 -1.67 -5.04
CA PRO A 199 -12.25 -1.86 -3.91
C PRO A 199 -12.35 -3.26 -3.28
N GLU A 200 -13.54 -3.84 -3.22
CA GLU A 200 -13.75 -5.21 -2.72
C GLU A 200 -13.06 -6.24 -3.64
N SER A 201 -13.28 -6.17 -4.95
CA SER A 201 -12.68 -7.12 -5.89
C SER A 201 -11.16 -6.97 -5.97
N TRP A 202 -10.64 -5.76 -5.83
CA TRP A 202 -9.19 -5.49 -5.78
C TRP A 202 -8.55 -6.06 -4.50
N GLY A 203 -9.25 -5.90 -3.36
CA GLY A 203 -8.83 -6.50 -2.10
C GLY A 203 -8.83 -8.03 -2.15
N GLU A 204 -9.86 -8.65 -2.77
CA GLU A 204 -9.92 -10.10 -2.98
C GLU A 204 -8.76 -10.61 -3.85
N GLU A 205 -8.43 -9.90 -4.94
CA GLU A 205 -7.26 -10.22 -5.78
C GLU A 205 -5.96 -10.15 -4.97
N THR A 206 -5.77 -9.09 -4.18
CA THR A 206 -4.59 -8.88 -3.33
C THR A 206 -4.50 -9.95 -2.24
N TYR A 207 -5.63 -10.34 -1.64
CA TYR A 207 -5.71 -11.44 -0.67
C TYR A 207 -5.30 -12.79 -1.29
N GLY A 208 -5.72 -13.05 -2.53
CA GLY A 208 -5.29 -14.26 -3.27
C GLY A 208 -3.76 -14.36 -3.38
N ILE A 209 -3.10 -13.25 -3.68
CA ILE A 209 -1.63 -13.17 -3.70
C ILE A 209 -1.05 -13.39 -2.30
N CYS A 210 -1.61 -12.74 -1.28
CA CYS A 210 -1.19 -12.88 0.11
C CYS A 210 -1.18 -14.34 0.57
N ARG A 211 -2.23 -15.09 0.26
CA ARG A 211 -2.32 -16.53 0.57
C ARG A 211 -1.19 -17.34 -0.08
N THR A 212 -0.85 -17.03 -1.32
CA THR A 212 0.25 -17.70 -2.04
C THR A 212 1.59 -17.41 -1.37
N ILE A 213 1.80 -16.17 -0.92
CA ILE A 213 3.02 -15.76 -0.19
C ILE A 213 3.19 -16.56 1.09
N TYR A 214 2.15 -16.65 1.92
CA TYR A 214 2.19 -17.43 3.16
C TYR A 214 2.47 -18.91 2.90
N ALA A 215 1.83 -19.48 1.89
CA ALA A 215 2.00 -20.90 1.54
C ALA A 215 3.42 -21.22 1.05
N SER A 216 4.09 -20.27 0.37
CA SER A 216 5.44 -20.46 -0.19
C SER A 216 6.57 -20.02 0.75
N THR A 217 6.27 -19.27 1.81
CA THR A 217 7.28 -18.65 2.68
C THR A 217 7.09 -19.06 4.15
N PRO A 218 7.49 -20.26 4.57
CA PRO A 218 7.40 -20.70 5.98
C PRO A 218 8.15 -19.78 6.95
N VAL A 219 7.69 -19.71 8.20
CA VAL A 219 8.42 -19.02 9.29
C VAL A 219 9.85 -19.55 9.38
N GLY A 220 10.81 -18.66 9.55
CA GLY A 220 12.23 -18.98 9.64
C GLY A 220 12.94 -19.13 8.29
N SER A 221 12.23 -18.94 7.16
CA SER A 221 12.83 -18.99 5.83
C SER A 221 14.01 -18.03 5.70
N LYS A 222 15.02 -18.45 4.91
CA LYS A 222 16.17 -17.62 4.53
C LYS A 222 15.98 -17.17 3.09
N LEU A 223 15.64 -15.91 2.93
CA LEU A 223 15.26 -15.30 1.68
C LEU A 223 16.40 -14.42 1.15
N SER A 224 16.60 -14.45 -0.16
CA SER A 224 17.65 -13.67 -0.83
C SER A 224 17.28 -13.37 -2.29
N TYR A 225 18.27 -13.40 -3.17
CA TYR A 225 18.10 -13.08 -4.59
C TYR A 225 17.04 -13.94 -5.30
N ASP A 226 16.93 -15.23 -4.95
CA ASP A 226 15.95 -16.13 -5.55
C ASP A 226 14.52 -15.68 -5.24
N TYR A 227 14.26 -15.31 -4.00
CA TYR A 227 12.98 -14.78 -3.56
C TYR A 227 12.65 -13.43 -4.22
N VAL A 228 13.63 -12.54 -4.30
CA VAL A 228 13.47 -11.26 -5.01
C VAL A 228 13.14 -11.52 -6.48
N GLY A 229 13.89 -12.40 -7.16
CA GLY A 229 13.65 -12.76 -8.57
C GLY A 229 12.27 -13.38 -8.80
N GLU A 230 11.80 -14.24 -7.89
CA GLU A 230 10.48 -14.87 -7.96
C GLU A 230 9.34 -13.85 -7.86
N TRP A 231 9.46 -12.86 -6.95
CA TRP A 231 8.34 -12.01 -6.58
C TRP A 231 8.37 -10.59 -7.18
N THR A 232 9.47 -10.17 -7.81
CA THR A 232 9.59 -8.84 -8.43
C THR A 232 8.44 -8.56 -9.40
N GLY A 233 8.13 -9.49 -10.32
CA GLY A 233 7.04 -9.30 -11.29
C GLY A 233 5.67 -9.15 -10.63
N THR A 234 5.43 -9.83 -9.50
CA THR A 234 4.19 -9.65 -8.73
C THR A 234 4.11 -8.26 -8.10
N VAL A 235 5.22 -7.77 -7.53
CA VAL A 235 5.31 -6.41 -6.97
C VAL A 235 5.07 -5.36 -8.06
N GLU A 236 5.71 -5.51 -9.23
CA GLU A 236 5.53 -4.61 -10.38
C GLU A 236 4.05 -4.53 -10.81
N VAL A 237 3.39 -5.68 -10.93
CA VAL A 237 1.97 -5.74 -11.29
C VAL A 237 1.08 -5.10 -10.24
N GLN A 238 1.35 -5.29 -8.95
CA GLN A 238 0.54 -4.70 -7.88
C GLN A 238 0.71 -3.18 -7.79
N LEU A 239 1.93 -2.67 -7.95
CA LEU A 239 2.21 -1.23 -8.03
C LEU A 239 1.51 -0.58 -9.24
N LEU A 240 1.59 -1.23 -10.40
CA LEU A 240 0.92 -0.77 -11.62
C LEU A 240 -0.61 -0.77 -11.45
N ARG A 241 -1.21 -1.86 -10.95
CA ARG A 241 -2.64 -1.96 -10.67
C ARG A 241 -3.10 -0.85 -9.71
N GLY A 242 -2.39 -0.66 -8.60
CA GLY A 242 -2.68 0.39 -7.62
C GLY A 242 -2.74 1.76 -8.29
N GLY A 243 -1.75 2.10 -9.10
CA GLY A 243 -1.69 3.37 -9.82
C GLY A 243 -2.78 3.54 -10.87
N LEU A 244 -3.03 2.51 -11.70
CA LEU A 244 -4.07 2.56 -12.74
C LEU A 244 -5.48 2.68 -12.13
N ARG A 245 -5.76 1.95 -11.06
CA ARG A 245 -7.03 1.98 -10.33
C ARG A 245 -7.24 3.30 -9.61
N LEU A 246 -6.19 3.85 -8.99
CA LEU A 246 -6.22 5.19 -8.41
C LEU A 246 -6.54 6.24 -9.48
N ALA A 247 -5.88 6.19 -10.64
CA ALA A 247 -6.15 7.10 -11.74
C ALA A 247 -7.60 6.98 -12.25
N ALA A 248 -8.11 5.75 -12.41
CA ALA A 248 -9.49 5.52 -12.84
C ALA A 248 -10.49 6.13 -11.87
N VAL A 249 -10.31 5.93 -10.55
CA VAL A 249 -11.13 6.50 -9.49
C VAL A 249 -11.08 8.03 -9.52
N LEU A 250 -9.87 8.62 -9.59
CA LEU A 250 -9.71 10.07 -9.60
C LEU A 250 -10.28 10.71 -10.88
N ASN A 251 -10.18 10.04 -12.02
CA ASN A 251 -10.80 10.49 -13.27
C ASN A 251 -12.34 10.40 -13.21
N ASP A 252 -12.90 9.40 -12.53
CA ASP A 252 -14.35 9.27 -12.34
C ASP A 252 -14.90 10.32 -11.37
N ILE A 253 -14.11 10.76 -10.40
CA ILE A 253 -14.48 11.81 -9.43
C ILE A 253 -14.36 13.21 -10.04
N PHE A 254 -13.26 13.50 -10.73
CA PHE A 254 -12.86 14.86 -11.14
C PHE A 254 -12.77 15.07 -12.65
N GLY A 255 -12.90 14.01 -13.45
CA GLY A 255 -12.69 13.98 -14.90
C GLY A 255 -13.80 14.49 -15.79
#